data_88908c2df6ca85f5938bf1b845d0f329
#
_entry.id   88908c2df6ca85f5938bf1b845d0f329
#
_cell.length_a   1.000
_cell.length_b   1.000
_cell.length_c   1.000
_cell.angle_alpha   90.00
_cell.angle_beta   90.00
_cell.angle_gamma   90.00
#
_symmetry.space_group_name_H-M   'P 1'
#
loop_
_entity.id
_entity.type
_entity.pdbx_description
1 polymer ?
#
loop_
_entity_poly.entity_id
_entity_poly.type
_entity_poly.pdbx_seq_one_letter_code
_entity_poly.pdbx_strand_id
1 'polypeptide(L)'
;MLLVFWLGTDLGVFLAAKRSERSDLGVETRSALLGLGMVLDRLPRSCLTLIVPTGLQMAVNMGLIAVSAWILPSLWLIAAVWLVVLWTGFLNPGSRFEKPSMLINFALNALMALIFTPVGIYLLVKGGVPGWLAVKVLIIGAIFCTGVVLDLLFKPAIEAFTAILAEGASPERDAAYSRAIGPVYKAVLAIYALVAIAAYLGIAKPPFA
;
A
#
# COMPACT_ATOMS: atom_id res chain seq x y z
N MET A 1 2.55 4.74 15.68
CA MET A 1 1.93 3.39 15.75
C MET A 1 1.61 2.84 14.35
N LEU A 2 0.70 3.44 13.55
CA LEU A 2 0.32 2.93 12.22
C LEU A 2 1.52 2.67 11.30
N LEU A 3 2.50 3.58 11.28
CA LEU A 3 3.71 3.44 10.48
C LEU A 3 4.55 2.21 10.86
N VAL A 4 4.69 1.93 12.16
CA VAL A 4 5.46 0.79 12.67
C VAL A 4 4.77 -0.52 12.31
N PHE A 5 3.44 -0.59 12.47
CA PHE A 5 2.67 -1.77 12.06
C PHE A 5 2.69 -1.97 10.56
N TRP A 6 2.64 -0.89 9.78
CA TRP A 6 2.77 -0.99 8.33
C TRP A 6 4.13 -1.56 7.92
N LEU A 7 5.23 -0.86 8.24
CA LEU A 7 6.57 -1.27 7.81
C LEU A 7 7.00 -2.62 8.38
N GLY A 8 6.66 -2.91 9.64
CA GLY A 8 7.07 -4.17 10.28
C GLY A 8 6.42 -5.39 9.65
N THR A 9 5.11 -5.33 9.39
CA THR A 9 4.39 -6.45 8.75
C THR A 9 4.68 -6.55 7.26
N ASP A 10 4.83 -5.42 6.57
CA ASP A 10 5.13 -5.38 5.14
C ASP A 10 6.53 -5.92 4.83
N LEU A 11 7.49 -5.71 5.72
CA LEU A 11 8.80 -6.37 5.64
C LEU A 11 8.66 -7.91 5.71
N GLY A 12 7.74 -8.42 6.53
CA GLY A 12 7.39 -9.84 6.57
C GLY A 12 6.83 -10.33 5.24
N VAL A 13 5.93 -9.56 4.60
CA VAL A 13 5.40 -9.84 3.25
C VAL A 13 6.53 -9.92 2.23
N PHE A 14 7.42 -8.91 2.22
CA PHE A 14 8.56 -8.84 1.33
C PHE A 14 9.49 -10.06 1.48
N LEU A 15 9.83 -10.42 2.72
CA LEU A 15 10.69 -11.57 3.00
C LEU A 15 10.03 -12.90 2.62
N ALA A 16 8.73 -13.05 2.86
CA ALA A 16 7.97 -14.24 2.48
C ALA A 16 7.96 -14.40 0.94
N ALA A 17 7.67 -13.31 0.22
CA ALA A 17 7.74 -13.29 -1.25
C ALA A 17 9.15 -13.59 -1.76
N LYS A 18 10.19 -13.01 -1.15
CA LYS A 18 11.59 -13.25 -1.52
C LYS A 18 12.02 -14.69 -1.28
N ARG A 19 11.51 -15.34 -0.22
CA ARG A 19 11.78 -16.75 0.06
C ARG A 19 11.03 -17.68 -0.89
N SER A 20 9.86 -17.30 -1.40
CA SER A 20 9.09 -18.11 -2.35
C SER A 20 9.75 -18.22 -3.73
N GLU A 21 10.72 -17.34 -4.06
CA GLU A 21 11.52 -17.46 -5.30
C GLU A 21 12.53 -18.60 -5.28
N ARG A 22 12.88 -19.12 -4.12
CA ARG A 22 13.94 -20.11 -3.98
C ARG A 22 13.52 -21.44 -4.60
N SER A 23 14.22 -21.86 -5.65
CA SER A 23 14.00 -23.10 -6.38
C SER A 23 14.43 -24.36 -5.61
N ASP A 24 15.28 -24.21 -4.56
CA ASP A 24 15.67 -25.29 -3.66
C ASP A 24 14.57 -25.67 -2.65
N LEU A 25 13.51 -24.86 -2.53
CA LEU A 25 12.37 -25.15 -1.70
C LEU A 25 11.28 -25.88 -2.48
N GLY A 26 10.65 -26.87 -1.85
CA GLY A 26 9.49 -27.55 -2.42
C GLY A 26 8.33 -26.58 -2.70
N VAL A 27 7.54 -26.88 -3.74
CA VAL A 27 6.43 -26.04 -4.19
C VAL A 27 5.43 -25.76 -3.06
N GLU A 28 5.14 -26.73 -2.20
CA GLU A 28 4.26 -26.59 -1.03
C GLU A 28 4.79 -25.54 -0.05
N THR A 29 6.10 -25.58 0.25
CA THR A 29 6.74 -24.59 1.14
C THR A 29 6.67 -23.19 0.55
N ARG A 30 6.94 -23.07 -0.76
CA ARG A 30 6.86 -21.80 -1.49
C ARG A 30 5.43 -21.22 -1.47
N SER A 31 4.42 -22.09 -1.67
CA SER A 31 3.01 -21.72 -1.58
C SER A 31 2.61 -21.30 -0.17
N ALA A 32 3.06 -21.99 0.87
CA ALA A 32 2.82 -21.62 2.25
C ALA A 32 3.43 -20.25 2.60
N LEU A 33 4.64 -19.96 2.10
CA LEU A 33 5.30 -18.66 2.28
C LEU A 33 4.51 -17.52 1.62
N LEU A 34 4.02 -17.71 0.39
CA LEU A 34 3.18 -16.73 -0.28
C LEU A 34 1.85 -16.54 0.45
N GLY A 35 1.23 -17.63 0.89
CA GLY A 35 0.01 -17.58 1.71
C GLY A 35 0.22 -16.79 3.00
N LEU A 36 1.34 -17.00 3.69
CA LEU A 36 1.71 -16.19 4.86
C LEU A 36 1.88 -14.72 4.51
N GLY A 37 2.55 -14.41 3.39
CA GLY A 37 2.67 -13.04 2.89
C GLY A 37 1.30 -12.38 2.67
N MET A 38 0.35 -13.07 2.06
CA MET A 38 -1.01 -12.58 1.84
C MET A 38 -1.77 -12.31 3.15
N VAL A 39 -1.53 -13.12 4.19
CA VAL A 39 -2.13 -12.88 5.52
C VAL A 39 -1.52 -11.64 6.17
N LEU A 40 -0.20 -11.47 6.10
CA LEU A 40 0.51 -10.32 6.65
C LEU A 40 0.15 -9.01 5.92
N ASP A 41 -0.09 -9.04 4.60
CA ASP A 41 -0.43 -7.87 3.77
C ASP A 41 -1.75 -7.17 4.19
N ARG A 42 -2.59 -7.84 4.97
CA ARG A 42 -3.82 -7.25 5.51
C ARG A 42 -3.56 -6.05 6.40
N LEU A 43 -2.51 -6.09 7.22
CA LEU A 43 -2.17 -5.00 8.14
C LEU A 43 -1.61 -3.77 7.42
N PRO A 44 -0.62 -3.86 6.53
CA PRO A 44 -0.18 -2.73 5.72
C PRO A 44 -1.31 -2.00 4.99
N ARG A 45 -2.20 -2.73 4.33
CA ARG A 45 -3.34 -2.14 3.63
C ARG A 45 -4.33 -1.47 4.59
N SER A 46 -4.58 -2.06 5.76
CA SER A 46 -5.40 -1.44 6.79
C SER A 46 -4.77 -0.16 7.34
N CYS A 47 -3.46 -0.18 7.58
CA CYS A 47 -2.72 1.00 8.02
C CYS A 47 -2.75 2.12 6.97
N LEU A 48 -2.60 1.80 5.69
CA LEU A 48 -2.68 2.77 4.59
C LEU A 48 -4.06 3.44 4.56
N THR A 49 -5.14 2.67 4.73
CA THR A 49 -6.50 3.20 4.79
C THR A 49 -6.71 4.18 5.96
N LEU A 50 -6.13 3.87 7.13
CA LEU A 50 -6.29 4.68 8.35
C LEU A 50 -5.35 5.88 8.42
N ILE A 51 -4.23 5.88 7.68
CA ILE A 51 -3.22 6.94 7.80
C ILE A 51 -3.73 8.29 7.29
N VAL A 52 -4.65 8.27 6.32
CA VAL A 52 -5.24 9.49 5.74
C VAL A 52 -6.11 10.23 6.75
N PRO A 53 -7.19 9.63 7.33
CA PRO A 53 -8.01 10.33 8.31
C PRO A 53 -7.21 10.69 9.56
N THR A 54 -6.32 9.82 10.03
CA THR A 54 -5.46 10.10 11.19
C THR A 54 -4.54 11.29 10.92
N GLY A 55 -3.90 11.34 9.76
CA GLY A 55 -3.00 12.42 9.38
C GLY A 55 -3.71 13.77 9.26
N LEU A 56 -4.91 13.81 8.65
CA LEU A 56 -5.71 15.02 8.55
C LEU A 56 -6.22 15.46 9.92
N GLN A 57 -6.70 14.53 10.74
CA GLN A 57 -7.13 14.82 12.13
C GLN A 57 -5.99 15.47 12.94
N MET A 58 -4.78 14.91 12.83
CA MET A 58 -3.62 15.49 13.50
C MET A 58 -3.29 16.90 12.98
N ALA A 59 -3.34 17.12 11.68
CA ALA A 59 -3.06 18.43 11.09
C ALA A 59 -4.07 19.49 11.54
N VAL A 60 -5.35 19.13 11.63
CA VAL A 60 -6.42 20.01 12.16
C VAL A 60 -6.22 20.28 13.65
N ASN A 61 -5.96 19.25 14.46
CA ASN A 61 -5.75 19.40 15.89
C ASN A 61 -4.52 20.25 16.25
N MET A 62 -3.52 20.26 15.35
CA MET A 62 -2.32 21.11 15.48
C MET A 62 -2.52 22.54 14.94
N GLY A 63 -3.69 22.86 14.41
CA GLY A 63 -3.97 24.17 13.82
C GLY A 63 -3.24 24.44 12.49
N LEU A 64 -2.71 23.40 11.84
CA LEU A 64 -1.98 23.55 10.58
C LEU A 64 -2.89 23.70 9.36
N ILE A 65 -4.12 23.19 9.46
CA ILE A 65 -5.13 23.22 8.40
C ILE A 65 -6.50 23.46 9.06
N ALA A 66 -7.30 24.34 8.46
CA ALA A 66 -8.70 24.46 8.78
C ALA A 66 -9.54 23.74 7.72
N VAL A 67 -10.46 22.90 8.15
CA VAL A 67 -11.39 22.18 7.27
C VAL A 67 -12.83 22.36 7.76
N SER A 68 -13.79 22.24 6.86
CA SER A 68 -15.21 22.26 7.24
C SER A 68 -15.55 21.10 8.19
N ALA A 69 -16.46 21.31 9.13
CA ALA A 69 -16.78 20.38 10.21
C ALA A 69 -17.21 18.97 9.74
N TRP A 70 -17.76 18.85 8.55
CA TRP A 70 -18.21 17.59 7.97
C TRP A 70 -17.08 16.74 7.34
N ILE A 71 -15.93 17.34 7.00
CA ILE A 71 -14.85 16.65 6.25
C ILE A 71 -14.23 15.52 7.08
N LEU A 72 -13.88 15.78 8.34
CA LEU A 72 -13.26 14.77 9.20
C LEU A 72 -14.20 13.58 9.47
N PRO A 73 -15.46 13.77 9.91
CA PRO A 73 -16.38 12.65 10.08
C PRO A 73 -16.60 11.85 8.79
N SER A 74 -16.72 12.52 7.64
CA SER A 74 -16.89 11.85 6.35
C SER A 74 -15.66 11.00 5.98
N LEU A 75 -14.46 11.50 6.22
CA LEU A 75 -13.23 10.79 5.92
C LEU A 75 -13.07 9.55 6.82
N TRP A 76 -13.42 9.64 8.09
CA TRP A 76 -13.45 8.50 9.00
C TRP A 76 -14.50 7.46 8.58
N LEU A 77 -15.68 7.90 8.13
CA LEU A 77 -16.71 7.01 7.61
C LEU A 77 -16.24 6.28 6.35
N ILE A 78 -15.62 7.01 5.40
CA ILE A 78 -15.04 6.41 4.18
C ILE A 78 -13.98 5.38 4.56
N ALA A 79 -13.09 5.69 5.50
CA ALA A 79 -12.06 4.76 5.95
C ALA A 79 -12.66 3.51 6.60
N ALA A 80 -13.71 3.66 7.42
CA ALA A 80 -14.41 2.52 8.04
C ALA A 80 -15.06 1.62 6.98
N VAL A 81 -15.77 2.19 6.01
CA VAL A 81 -16.37 1.44 4.90
C VAL A 81 -15.28 0.74 4.07
N TRP A 82 -14.18 1.44 3.77
CA TRP A 82 -13.06 0.85 3.05
C TRP A 82 -12.45 -0.35 3.79
N LEU A 83 -12.25 -0.25 5.10
CA LEU A 83 -11.79 -1.37 5.92
C LEU A 83 -12.75 -2.56 5.86
N VAL A 84 -14.07 -2.32 5.95
CA VAL A 84 -15.07 -3.39 5.82
C VAL A 84 -14.94 -4.09 4.46
N VAL A 85 -14.84 -3.33 3.37
CA VAL A 85 -14.66 -3.88 2.02
C VAL A 85 -13.36 -4.70 1.93
N LEU A 86 -12.25 -4.15 2.42
CA LEU A 86 -10.95 -4.80 2.42
C LEU A 86 -10.98 -6.14 3.17
N TRP A 87 -11.49 -6.12 4.40
CA TRP A 87 -11.55 -7.32 5.23
C TRP A 87 -12.57 -8.34 4.73
N THR A 88 -13.66 -7.90 4.06
CA THR A 88 -14.61 -8.82 3.40
C THR A 88 -13.91 -9.65 2.33
N GLY A 89 -13.05 -9.02 1.51
CA GLY A 89 -12.23 -9.74 0.52
C GLY A 89 -11.25 -10.72 1.17
N PHE A 90 -10.55 -10.28 2.21
CA PHE A 90 -9.54 -11.10 2.88
C PHE A 90 -10.09 -12.29 3.68
N LEU A 91 -11.29 -12.16 4.27
CA LEU A 91 -11.88 -13.21 5.09
C LEU A 91 -12.67 -14.24 4.27
N ASN A 92 -12.96 -13.94 3.01
CA ASN A 92 -13.76 -14.81 2.15
C ASN A 92 -13.02 -15.12 0.83
N PRO A 93 -11.82 -15.73 0.87
CA PRO A 93 -11.08 -16.08 -0.34
C PRO A 93 -11.86 -17.11 -1.16
N GLY A 94 -11.85 -16.97 -2.48
CA GLY A 94 -12.61 -17.81 -3.39
C GLY A 94 -14.11 -17.55 -3.44
N SER A 95 -14.63 -16.62 -2.62
CA SER A 95 -16.05 -16.28 -2.61
C SER A 95 -16.41 -15.28 -3.72
N ARG A 96 -17.73 -15.11 -3.95
CA ARG A 96 -18.25 -14.08 -4.87
C ARG A 96 -17.88 -12.64 -4.47
N PHE A 97 -17.47 -12.42 -3.23
CA PHE A 97 -17.13 -11.10 -2.69
C PHE A 97 -15.65 -10.72 -2.89
N GLU A 98 -14.76 -11.68 -3.14
CA GLU A 98 -13.33 -11.43 -3.28
C GLU A 98 -13.01 -10.47 -4.43
N LYS A 99 -13.44 -10.81 -5.65
CA LYS A 99 -13.17 -9.98 -6.84
C LYS A 99 -13.74 -8.56 -6.73
N PRO A 100 -15.02 -8.35 -6.34
CA PRO A 100 -15.57 -7.02 -6.12
C PRO A 100 -14.79 -6.23 -5.07
N SER A 101 -14.42 -6.85 -3.94
CA SER A 101 -13.66 -6.19 -2.88
C SER A 101 -12.28 -5.75 -3.35
N MET A 102 -11.57 -6.59 -4.12
CA MET A 102 -10.29 -6.23 -4.73
C MET A 102 -10.43 -5.07 -5.71
N LEU A 103 -11.46 -5.09 -6.56
CA LEU A 103 -11.70 -4.01 -7.52
C LEU A 103 -12.04 -2.69 -6.83
N ILE A 104 -12.87 -2.71 -5.79
CA ILE A 104 -13.20 -1.52 -5.01
C ILE A 104 -11.94 -0.98 -4.31
N ASN A 105 -11.13 -1.86 -3.70
CA ASN A 105 -9.86 -1.45 -3.08
C ASN A 105 -8.92 -0.79 -4.10
N PHE A 106 -8.76 -1.38 -5.27
CA PHE A 106 -7.96 -0.80 -6.37
C PHE A 106 -8.50 0.57 -6.78
N ALA A 107 -9.82 0.69 -6.98
CA ALA A 107 -10.46 1.96 -7.38
C ALA A 107 -10.30 3.05 -6.30
N LEU A 108 -10.40 2.69 -5.01
CA LEU A 108 -10.19 3.62 -3.91
C LEU A 108 -8.72 4.07 -3.82
N ASN A 109 -7.75 3.17 -4.01
CA ASN A 109 -6.34 3.54 -4.09
C ASN A 109 -6.08 4.51 -5.25
N ALA A 110 -6.62 4.22 -6.43
CA ALA A 110 -6.50 5.10 -7.61
C ALA A 110 -7.15 6.47 -7.36
N LEU A 111 -8.33 6.50 -6.75
CA LEU A 111 -9.02 7.74 -6.38
C LEU A 111 -8.18 8.56 -5.39
N MET A 112 -7.59 7.94 -4.37
CA MET A 112 -6.70 8.64 -3.42
C MET A 112 -5.46 9.19 -4.12
N ALA A 113 -4.85 8.45 -5.04
CA ALA A 113 -3.75 8.94 -5.87
C ALA A 113 -4.14 10.18 -6.67
N LEU A 114 -5.31 10.16 -7.33
CA LEU A 114 -5.85 11.27 -8.12
C LEU A 114 -6.24 12.50 -7.27
N ILE A 115 -6.55 12.31 -6.01
CA ILE A 115 -6.87 13.42 -5.08
C ILE A 115 -5.59 13.99 -4.48
N PHE A 116 -4.76 13.15 -3.85
CA PHE A 116 -3.63 13.64 -3.06
C PHE A 116 -2.47 14.18 -3.90
N THR A 117 -2.25 13.65 -5.10
CA THR A 117 -1.19 14.16 -5.98
C THR A 117 -1.44 15.60 -6.41
N PRO A 118 -2.58 15.96 -7.03
CA PRO A 118 -2.83 17.36 -7.40
C PRO A 118 -3.01 18.28 -6.19
N VAL A 119 -3.60 17.80 -5.08
CA VAL A 119 -3.69 18.58 -3.84
C VAL A 119 -2.29 18.90 -3.31
N GLY A 120 -1.38 17.94 -3.27
CA GLY A 120 0.00 18.17 -2.84
C GLY A 120 0.72 19.19 -3.72
N ILE A 121 0.59 19.08 -5.05
CA ILE A 121 1.15 20.07 -6.01
C ILE A 121 0.53 21.45 -5.78
N TYR A 122 -0.80 21.52 -5.62
CA TYR A 122 -1.50 22.79 -5.37
C TYR A 122 -0.98 23.48 -4.10
N LEU A 123 -0.84 22.72 -3.01
CA LEU A 123 -0.34 23.27 -1.74
C LEU A 123 1.11 23.73 -1.82
N LEU A 124 1.94 23.08 -2.62
CA LEU A 124 3.33 23.50 -2.87
C LEU A 124 3.41 24.82 -3.66
N VAL A 125 2.52 24.99 -4.64
CA VAL A 125 2.52 26.18 -5.52
C VAL A 125 1.86 27.37 -4.87
N LYS A 126 0.71 27.15 -4.20
CA LYS A 126 -0.09 28.23 -3.58
C LYS A 126 0.43 28.66 -2.21
N GLY A 127 1.11 27.77 -1.49
CA GLY A 127 1.41 28.01 -0.08
C GLY A 127 0.15 27.87 0.81
N GLY A 128 0.18 28.54 1.95
CA GLY A 128 -0.93 28.52 2.91
C GLY A 128 -0.85 27.41 3.96
N VAL A 129 0.08 26.47 3.80
CA VAL A 129 0.46 25.47 4.79
C VAL A 129 1.98 25.38 4.87
N PRO A 130 2.57 24.88 5.97
CA PRO A 130 4.01 24.66 6.05
C PRO A 130 4.51 23.76 4.89
N GLY A 131 5.61 24.12 4.24
CA GLY A 131 6.13 23.43 3.05
C GLY A 131 6.35 21.92 3.28
N TRP A 132 6.86 21.52 4.47
CA TRP A 132 7.01 20.11 4.83
C TRP A 132 5.68 19.34 4.81
N LEU A 133 4.56 20.00 5.16
CA LEU A 133 3.24 19.38 5.13
C LEU A 133 2.74 19.22 3.69
N ALA A 134 2.94 20.22 2.83
CA ALA A 134 2.61 20.14 1.41
C ALA A 134 3.37 19.00 0.72
N VAL A 135 4.70 18.89 0.96
CA VAL A 135 5.51 17.77 0.47
C VAL A 135 5.00 16.43 0.99
N LYS A 136 4.61 16.36 2.26
CA LYS A 136 4.06 15.13 2.85
C LYS A 136 2.74 14.71 2.20
N VAL A 137 1.87 15.65 1.86
CA VAL A 137 0.62 15.38 1.12
C VAL A 137 0.93 14.84 -0.28
N LEU A 138 1.91 15.41 -0.97
CA LEU A 138 2.36 14.90 -2.27
C LEU A 138 2.94 13.50 -2.18
N ILE A 139 3.73 13.21 -1.15
CA ILE A 139 4.27 11.86 -0.90
C ILE A 139 3.16 10.85 -0.64
N ILE A 140 2.09 11.22 0.07
CA ILE A 140 0.91 10.34 0.25
C ILE A 140 0.29 10.01 -1.11
N GLY A 141 0.13 10.99 -2.00
CA GLY A 141 -0.30 10.77 -3.38
C GLY A 141 0.62 9.79 -4.13
N ALA A 142 1.95 9.98 -4.03
CA ALA A 142 2.93 9.09 -4.64
C ALA A 142 2.88 7.66 -4.08
N ILE A 143 2.63 7.49 -2.78
CA ILE A 143 2.44 6.17 -2.15
C ILE A 143 1.21 5.48 -2.75
N PHE A 144 0.08 6.16 -2.88
CA PHE A 144 -1.13 5.59 -3.50
C PHE A 144 -0.91 5.26 -4.98
N CYS A 145 -0.21 6.13 -5.74
CA CYS A 145 0.19 5.82 -7.12
C CYS A 145 1.04 4.56 -7.20
N THR A 146 2.05 4.45 -6.33
CA THR A 146 2.92 3.27 -6.29
C THR A 146 2.14 2.01 -5.86
N GLY A 147 1.16 2.13 -4.96
CA GLY A 147 0.25 1.05 -4.58
C GLY A 147 -0.58 0.53 -5.75
N VAL A 148 -1.13 1.43 -6.59
CA VAL A 148 -1.83 1.06 -7.83
C VAL A 148 -0.89 0.33 -8.79
N VAL A 149 0.33 0.85 -8.98
CA VAL A 149 1.34 0.20 -9.83
C VAL A 149 1.72 -1.17 -9.27
N LEU A 150 1.85 -1.30 -7.95
CA LEU A 150 2.16 -2.56 -7.26
C LEU A 150 1.09 -3.62 -7.54
N ASP A 151 -0.20 -3.28 -7.40
CA ASP A 151 -1.31 -4.19 -7.68
C ASP A 151 -1.29 -4.67 -9.15
N LEU A 152 -0.93 -3.80 -10.11
CA LEU A 152 -0.80 -4.16 -11.52
C LEU A 152 0.42 -5.06 -11.78
N LEU A 153 1.56 -4.78 -11.13
CA LEU A 153 2.79 -5.57 -11.26
C LEU A 153 2.69 -6.94 -10.59
N PHE A 154 1.85 -7.08 -9.58
CA PHE A 154 1.70 -8.33 -8.84
C PHE A 154 0.92 -9.39 -9.63
N LYS A 155 0.02 -8.98 -10.53
CA LYS A 155 -0.81 -9.89 -11.33
C LYS A 155 0.02 -10.89 -12.15
N PRO A 156 1.01 -10.50 -13.00
CA PRO A 156 1.82 -11.46 -13.73
C PRO A 156 2.68 -12.36 -12.82
N ALA A 157 3.07 -11.89 -11.62
CA ALA A 157 3.78 -12.73 -10.66
C ALA A 157 2.89 -13.84 -10.10
N ILE A 158 1.62 -13.53 -9.78
CA ILE A 158 0.63 -14.55 -9.38
C ILE A 158 0.39 -15.55 -10.49
N GLU A 159 0.21 -15.09 -11.73
CA GLU A 159 0.00 -15.98 -12.90
C GLU A 159 1.17 -16.93 -13.10
N ALA A 160 2.42 -16.42 -13.03
CA ALA A 160 3.62 -17.24 -13.15
C ALA A 160 3.75 -18.27 -12.00
N PHE A 161 3.40 -17.88 -10.75
CA PHE A 161 3.44 -18.81 -9.64
C PHE A 161 2.31 -19.85 -9.72
N THR A 162 1.14 -19.48 -10.21
CA THR A 162 0.03 -20.41 -10.45
C THR A 162 0.40 -21.49 -11.47
N ALA A 163 1.19 -21.15 -12.50
CA ALA A 163 1.71 -22.14 -13.43
C ALA A 163 2.67 -23.13 -12.74
N ILE A 164 3.49 -22.67 -11.78
CA ILE A 164 4.33 -23.57 -10.95
C ILE A 164 3.47 -24.52 -10.12
N LEU A 165 2.36 -24.03 -9.54
CA LEU A 165 1.44 -24.86 -8.76
C LEU A 165 0.73 -25.92 -9.61
N ALA A 166 0.32 -25.56 -10.82
CA ALA A 166 -0.46 -26.43 -11.71
C ALA A 166 0.40 -27.50 -12.40
N GLU A 167 1.61 -27.13 -12.83
CA GLU A 167 2.43 -27.96 -13.72
C GLU A 167 3.76 -28.42 -13.08
N GLY A 168 4.01 -28.03 -11.83
CA GLY A 168 5.25 -28.29 -11.10
C GLY A 168 6.35 -27.27 -11.38
N ALA A 169 7.40 -27.30 -10.55
CA ALA A 169 8.56 -26.42 -10.71
C ALA A 169 9.43 -26.89 -11.90
N SER A 170 9.91 -25.93 -12.69
CA SER A 170 10.93 -26.14 -13.71
C SER A 170 11.84 -24.89 -13.78
N PRO A 171 13.07 -25.02 -14.29
CA PRO A 171 13.98 -23.87 -14.44
C PRO A 171 13.35 -22.71 -15.21
N GLU A 172 12.56 -23.00 -16.26
CA GLU A 172 11.89 -22.00 -17.08
C GLU A 172 10.79 -21.26 -16.31
N ARG A 173 9.96 -22.00 -15.56
CA ARG A 173 8.87 -21.43 -14.74
C ARG A 173 9.42 -20.64 -13.57
N ASP A 174 10.47 -21.13 -12.92
CA ASP A 174 11.14 -20.41 -11.84
C ASP A 174 11.76 -19.11 -12.35
N ALA A 175 12.39 -19.11 -13.51
CA ALA A 175 12.91 -17.92 -14.15
C ALA A 175 11.79 -16.95 -14.58
N ALA A 176 10.64 -17.45 -15.03
CA ALA A 176 9.47 -16.63 -15.36
C ALA A 176 8.90 -15.94 -14.11
N TYR A 177 8.74 -16.68 -13.01
CA TYR A 177 8.29 -16.13 -11.75
C TYR A 177 9.25 -15.07 -11.19
N SER A 178 10.55 -15.36 -11.18
CA SER A 178 11.57 -14.42 -10.70
C SER A 178 11.60 -13.12 -11.52
N ARG A 179 11.43 -13.20 -12.85
CA ARG A 179 11.32 -12.02 -13.71
C ARG A 179 10.06 -11.22 -13.43
N ALA A 180 8.93 -11.88 -13.20
CA ALA A 180 7.65 -11.23 -12.96
C ALA A 180 7.59 -10.53 -11.59
N ILE A 181 8.19 -11.13 -10.54
CA ILE A 181 8.16 -10.57 -9.18
C ILE A 181 9.23 -9.49 -8.94
N GLY A 182 10.29 -9.47 -9.74
CA GLY A 182 11.38 -8.50 -9.61
C GLY A 182 10.93 -7.03 -9.59
N PRO A 183 10.08 -6.57 -10.52
CA PRO A 183 9.50 -5.21 -10.50
C PRO A 183 8.66 -4.91 -9.24
N VAL A 184 7.98 -5.93 -8.68
CA VAL A 184 7.19 -5.80 -7.44
C VAL A 184 8.09 -5.37 -6.29
N TYR A 185 9.26 -5.97 -6.13
CA TYR A 185 10.22 -5.60 -5.08
C TYR A 185 10.69 -4.15 -5.20
N LYS A 186 10.92 -3.66 -6.42
CA LYS A 186 11.31 -2.26 -6.65
C LYS A 186 10.20 -1.30 -6.21
N ALA A 187 8.94 -1.62 -6.51
CA ALA A 187 7.80 -0.83 -6.09
C ALA A 187 7.64 -0.83 -4.56
N VAL A 188 7.80 -1.97 -3.89
CA VAL A 188 7.76 -2.07 -2.43
C VAL A 188 8.89 -1.22 -1.80
N LEU A 189 10.12 -1.32 -2.30
CA LEU A 189 11.23 -0.50 -1.80
C LEU A 189 11.00 0.99 -2.02
N ALA A 190 10.37 1.38 -3.15
CA ALA A 190 9.98 2.78 -3.37
C ALA A 190 8.96 3.25 -2.33
N ILE A 191 7.95 2.43 -1.99
CA ILE A 191 7.01 2.73 -0.91
C ILE A 191 7.75 2.91 0.42
N TYR A 192 8.71 2.04 0.77
CA TYR A 192 9.48 2.18 2.02
C TYR A 192 10.25 3.50 2.07
N ALA A 193 10.90 3.88 0.97
CA ALA A 193 11.59 5.16 0.89
C ALA A 193 10.63 6.35 1.06
N LEU A 194 9.49 6.33 0.37
CA LEU A 194 8.47 7.38 0.49
C LEU A 194 7.92 7.48 1.91
N VAL A 195 7.63 6.36 2.53
CA VAL A 195 7.13 6.29 3.92
C VAL A 195 8.18 6.82 4.90
N ALA A 196 9.44 6.44 4.74
CA ALA A 196 10.54 6.94 5.58
C ALA A 196 10.71 8.46 5.44
N ILE A 197 10.66 8.98 4.21
CA ILE A 197 10.73 10.43 3.96
C ILE A 197 9.52 11.14 4.59
N ALA A 198 8.30 10.61 4.41
CA ALA A 198 7.11 11.17 5.03
C ALA A 198 7.17 11.19 6.57
N ALA A 199 7.75 10.15 7.18
CA ALA A 199 7.99 10.09 8.62
C ALA A 199 8.99 11.15 9.07
N TYR A 200 10.15 11.25 8.37
CA TYR A 200 11.16 12.26 8.64
C TYR A 200 10.59 13.68 8.59
N LEU A 201 9.85 14.02 7.53
CA LEU A 201 9.22 15.34 7.38
C LEU A 201 8.26 15.66 8.55
N GLY A 202 7.53 14.67 9.05
CA GLY A 202 6.62 14.86 10.18
C GLY A 202 7.33 15.08 11.52
N ILE A 203 8.53 14.55 11.68
CA ILE A 203 9.35 14.67 12.91
C ILE A 203 10.20 15.92 12.85
N ALA A 204 10.99 16.08 11.78
CA ALA A 204 11.97 17.15 11.63
C ALA A 204 11.32 18.52 11.30
N LYS A 205 10.16 18.50 10.64
CA LYS A 205 9.42 19.71 10.21
C LYS A 205 10.36 20.79 9.64
N PRO A 206 11.20 20.43 8.63
CA PRO A 206 12.20 21.34 8.11
C PRO A 206 11.54 22.61 7.58
N PRO A 207 12.12 23.79 7.82
CA PRO A 207 11.64 25.03 7.24
C PRO A 207 11.97 25.02 5.74
N PHE A 208 11.00 24.67 4.92
CA PHE A 208 11.07 24.97 3.49
C PHE A 208 10.57 26.40 3.28
N ALA A 209 11.35 27.19 2.61
CA ALA A 209 10.98 28.55 2.21
C ALA A 209 9.86 28.51 1.18
#